data_2c23ff78aea2edcc45d2fab3ad7c4f38
#
_entry.id   2c23ff78aea2edcc45d2fab3ad7c4f38
#
_cell.length_a   1.000
_cell.length_b   1.000
_cell.length_c   1.000
_cell.angle_alpha   90.00
_cell.angle_beta   90.00
_cell.angle_gamma   90.00
#
_symmetry.space_group_name_H-M   'P 1'
#
loop_
_entity.id
_entity.type
_entity.pdbx_description
1 polymer ?
#
loop_
_entity_poly.entity_id
_entity_poly.type
_entity_poly.pdbx_seq_one_letter_code
_entity_poly.pdbx_strand_id
1 'polypeptide(L)'
;MPRILLVPDLPLDHSPVMDKYGHRLHDWLESGEPTLEVRLAAHIGELTRETRDGRSSGGFVRWWTQPVDPARVVLPGPLQGPQRYVARYFFYPQRLKREAKRADVVHILDHAYAHMLARTRRRPGVVTVHDLMPVIVLRSPTGGWREGIRNRFLKGTLKALRQADRYIVGTEWLKRELATWLGDDRKIRVVPFGVDRAFFTESPGARERGCADWHIPQDAFVVLHVGSTVDRKNVPLVIDIVARLRNDADTYLLQVGGKFSGEQEQLIDRLRLRGAVRSLRSADEAVLRRAYRAADVLLFPSLYEGFGFPVLEAFASELPVVASSAGGLKEVAGDAAVIVEGRDPATYVEAIEDLSSDSDERDVLIDRGRRRAKEFAWQRTARGTAGVYREML
;
A
#
# COMPACT_ATOMS: atom_id res chain seq x y z
N MET A 1 -22.91 22.63 5.59
CA MET A 1 -21.90 21.88 4.82
C MET A 1 -22.10 20.41 5.08
N PRO A 2 -22.09 19.56 4.05
CA PRO A 2 -22.10 18.12 4.24
C PRO A 2 -20.86 17.65 5.00
N ARG A 3 -21.08 16.73 5.94
CA ARG A 3 -20.04 16.22 6.85
C ARG A 3 -19.62 14.84 6.43
N ILE A 4 -18.36 14.70 6.08
CA ILE A 4 -17.76 13.47 5.62
C ILE A 4 -16.90 12.89 6.74
N LEU A 5 -17.11 11.62 7.09
CA LEU A 5 -16.27 10.89 8.03
C LEU A 5 -15.39 9.90 7.27
N LEU A 6 -14.09 10.14 7.23
CA LEU A 6 -13.10 9.21 6.71
C LEU A 6 -12.71 8.20 7.79
N VAL A 7 -12.76 6.91 7.47
CA VAL A 7 -12.46 5.82 8.40
C VAL A 7 -11.20 5.10 7.93
N PRO A 8 -10.04 5.43 8.51
CA PRO A 8 -8.77 4.79 8.17
C PRO A 8 -8.62 3.42 8.81
N ASP A 9 -7.56 2.72 8.44
CA ASP A 9 -7.11 1.48 9.07
C ASP A 9 -6.68 1.73 10.52
N LEU A 10 -6.65 0.67 11.31
CA LEU A 10 -6.02 0.74 12.64
C LEU A 10 -4.49 0.75 12.48
N PRO A 11 -3.76 1.63 13.22
CA PRO A 11 -2.29 1.64 13.21
C PRO A 11 -1.67 0.28 13.57
N LEU A 12 -2.42 -0.56 14.28
CA LEU A 12 -2.03 -1.93 14.65
C LEU A 12 -1.92 -2.88 13.45
N ASP A 13 -2.53 -2.56 12.32
CA ASP A 13 -2.48 -3.41 11.12
C ASP A 13 -1.21 -3.19 10.28
N HIS A 14 -0.37 -2.22 10.71
CA HIS A 14 0.94 -1.93 10.10
C HIS A 14 0.87 -1.82 8.56
N SER A 15 -0.11 -1.07 8.07
CA SER A 15 -0.24 -0.75 6.65
C SER A 15 0.17 0.72 6.39
N PRO A 16 1.48 1.03 6.33
CA PRO A 16 1.95 2.43 6.21
C PRO A 16 1.38 3.13 4.96
N VAL A 17 1.14 2.37 3.90
CA VAL A 17 0.58 2.88 2.64
C VAL A 17 -0.86 3.33 2.83
N MET A 18 -1.67 2.57 3.58
CA MET A 18 -3.08 2.89 3.81
C MET A 18 -3.24 4.04 4.80
N ASP A 19 -2.42 4.09 5.85
CA ASP A 19 -2.38 5.23 6.77
C ASP A 19 -2.02 6.52 6.01
N LYS A 20 -0.99 6.47 5.16
CA LYS A 20 -0.57 7.59 4.30
C LYS A 20 -1.70 8.00 3.35
N TYR A 21 -2.38 7.04 2.71
CA TYR A 21 -3.52 7.32 1.83
C TYR A 21 -4.62 8.08 2.57
N GLY A 22 -4.99 7.65 3.77
CA GLY A 22 -6.02 8.28 4.58
C GLY A 22 -5.70 9.72 4.96
N HIS A 23 -4.50 9.98 5.46
CA HIS A 23 -4.05 11.32 5.84
C HIS A 23 -3.92 12.25 4.63
N ARG A 24 -3.33 11.79 3.53
CA ARG A 24 -3.21 12.61 2.31
C ARG A 24 -4.56 12.95 1.71
N LEU A 25 -5.48 11.99 1.65
CA LEU A 25 -6.83 12.25 1.17
C LEU A 25 -7.54 13.29 2.05
N HIS A 26 -7.43 13.17 3.38
CA HIS A 26 -7.99 14.14 4.32
C HIS A 26 -7.44 15.55 4.06
N ASP A 27 -6.13 15.72 4.06
CA ASP A 27 -5.46 17.02 3.90
C ASP A 27 -5.86 17.72 2.59
N TRP A 28 -5.92 16.94 1.50
CA TRP A 28 -6.31 17.47 0.20
C TRP A 28 -7.80 17.76 0.05
N LEU A 29 -8.68 17.01 0.72
CA LEU A 29 -10.11 17.31 0.77
C LEU A 29 -10.37 18.56 1.62
N GLU A 30 -9.73 18.67 2.78
CA GLU A 30 -9.88 19.81 3.68
C GLU A 30 -9.42 21.11 3.02
N SER A 31 -8.28 21.09 2.33
CA SER A 31 -7.71 22.28 1.68
C SER A 31 -8.31 22.60 0.30
N GLY A 32 -8.75 21.58 -0.45
CA GLY A 32 -9.15 21.72 -1.85
C GLY A 32 -10.67 21.70 -2.10
N GLU A 33 -11.49 21.32 -1.12
CA GLU A 33 -12.94 21.15 -1.24
C GLU A 33 -13.69 21.90 -0.11
N PRO A 34 -13.68 23.25 -0.11
CA PRO A 34 -14.20 24.06 0.98
C PRO A 34 -15.71 23.92 1.19
N THR A 35 -16.41 23.23 0.30
CA THR A 35 -17.86 22.94 0.43
C THR A 35 -18.16 21.71 1.27
N LEU A 36 -17.15 20.97 1.72
CA LEU A 36 -17.26 19.76 2.52
C LEU A 36 -16.61 19.98 3.90
N GLU A 37 -17.24 19.49 4.95
CA GLU A 37 -16.61 19.33 6.27
C GLU A 37 -16.07 17.91 6.36
N VAL A 38 -14.75 17.74 6.28
CA VAL A 38 -14.10 16.43 6.27
C VAL A 38 -13.43 16.18 7.62
N ARG A 39 -13.69 15.00 8.20
CA ARG A 39 -13.08 14.56 9.45
C ARG A 39 -12.48 13.17 9.30
N LEU A 40 -11.31 12.98 9.84
CA LEU A 40 -10.71 11.66 9.99
C LEU A 40 -11.21 11.03 11.30
N ALA A 41 -11.72 9.81 11.27
CA ALA A 41 -12.11 9.10 12.48
C ALA A 41 -10.88 8.89 13.37
N ALA A 42 -10.99 9.29 14.63
CA ALA A 42 -9.88 9.22 15.56
C ALA A 42 -9.49 7.76 15.85
N HIS A 43 -8.20 7.48 15.79
CA HIS A 43 -7.66 6.17 16.16
C HIS A 43 -7.81 5.88 17.66
N ILE A 44 -7.83 4.59 18.03
CA ILE A 44 -7.93 4.16 19.44
C ILE A 44 -6.80 4.76 20.30
N GLY A 45 -5.62 5.01 19.72
CA GLY A 45 -4.47 5.61 20.42
C GLY A 45 -4.62 7.10 20.78
N GLU A 46 -5.48 7.88 20.08
CA GLU A 46 -5.73 9.29 20.40
C GLU A 46 -6.68 9.49 21.58
N LEU A 47 -7.40 8.42 21.98
CA LEU A 47 -8.24 8.41 23.20
C LEU A 47 -7.52 8.75 24.48
N THR A 48 -6.19 8.68 24.51
CA THR A 48 -5.39 8.91 25.71
C THR A 48 -5.10 10.37 26.02
N ARG A 49 -5.31 11.27 25.06
CA ARG A 49 -5.13 12.72 25.28
C ARG A 49 -6.33 13.38 25.96
N GLU A 50 -7.56 12.89 25.74
CA GLU A 50 -8.77 13.48 26.32
C GLU A 50 -9.13 12.98 27.72
N THR A 51 -8.56 11.83 28.19
CA THR A 51 -8.86 11.28 29.53
C THR A 51 -7.82 11.63 30.56
N ARG A 52 -7.12 12.75 30.44
CA ARG A 52 -6.13 13.23 31.43
C ARG A 52 -6.71 13.77 32.73
N ASP A 53 -8.02 13.67 32.93
CA ASP A 53 -8.66 13.89 34.23
C ASP A 53 -8.82 12.58 35.02
N GLY A 54 -7.83 12.30 35.70
CA GLY A 54 -7.52 11.61 36.94
C GLY A 54 -8.55 10.70 37.62
N ARG A 55 -9.06 9.59 36.96
CA ARG A 55 -9.54 8.43 37.76
C ARG A 55 -9.28 7.13 36.99
N SER A 56 -8.29 6.36 37.44
CA SER A 56 -7.96 5.04 36.93
C SER A 56 -8.86 3.99 37.53
N SER A 57 -9.59 3.24 36.72
CA SER A 57 -10.20 1.98 37.13
C SER A 57 -9.75 0.86 36.20
N GLY A 58 -9.07 -0.14 36.75
CA GLY A 58 -8.89 -1.48 36.23
C GLY A 58 -7.76 -1.69 35.22
N GLY A 59 -6.84 -2.63 35.55
CA GLY A 59 -5.61 -2.95 34.82
C GLY A 59 -5.74 -3.28 33.31
N PHE A 60 -6.91 -3.61 32.80
CA PHE A 60 -7.14 -3.89 31.38
C PHE A 60 -7.22 -2.62 30.50
N VAL A 61 -7.71 -1.52 31.04
CA VAL A 61 -7.82 -0.23 30.34
C VAL A 61 -6.47 0.47 30.24
N ARG A 62 -5.57 0.21 31.19
CA ARG A 62 -4.25 0.87 31.26
C ARG A 62 -3.31 0.50 30.10
N TRP A 63 -3.51 -0.65 29.48
CA TRP A 63 -2.75 -1.11 28.31
C TRP A 63 -3.08 -0.35 27.02
N TRP A 64 -4.27 0.20 26.92
CA TRP A 64 -4.80 0.86 25.73
C TRP A 64 -4.71 2.39 25.80
N THR A 65 -4.24 2.92 26.93
CA THR A 65 -4.25 4.36 27.20
C THR A 65 -2.86 5.04 27.16
N GLN A 66 -1.81 4.33 26.82
CA GLN A 66 -0.50 4.99 26.61
C GLN A 66 -0.38 5.47 25.18
N PRO A 67 0.17 6.69 24.93
CA PRO A 67 0.47 7.13 23.58
C PRO A 67 1.49 6.17 22.99
N VAL A 68 1.05 5.37 22.05
CA VAL A 68 1.89 4.39 21.40
C VAL A 68 2.57 5.10 20.25
N ASP A 69 3.87 5.33 20.40
CA ASP A 69 4.74 5.61 19.26
C ASP A 69 4.58 4.45 18.28
N PRO A 70 4.09 4.67 17.04
CA PRO A 70 3.88 3.60 16.07
C PRO A 70 5.14 2.78 15.81
N ALA A 71 6.34 3.38 16.01
CA ALA A 71 7.63 2.72 15.91
C ALA A 71 7.97 1.82 17.13
N ARG A 72 7.22 1.93 18.24
CA ARG A 72 7.49 1.24 19.52
C ARG A 72 6.40 0.27 19.97
N VAL A 73 5.35 0.04 19.18
CA VAL A 73 4.35 -1.01 19.52
C VAL A 73 4.95 -2.38 19.30
N VAL A 74 5.82 -2.79 20.18
CA VAL A 74 6.16 -4.21 20.34
C VAL A 74 5.11 -4.81 21.27
N LEU A 75 4.02 -5.32 20.69
CA LEU A 75 3.10 -6.18 21.43
C LEU A 75 3.84 -7.48 21.76
N PRO A 76 3.74 -8.01 22.99
CA PRO A 76 4.41 -9.24 23.33
C PRO A 76 3.87 -10.42 22.49
N GLY A 77 4.75 -11.05 21.73
CA GLY A 77 4.68 -12.30 21.00
C GLY A 77 3.29 -12.86 20.63
N PRO A 78 2.86 -14.01 21.18
CA PRO A 78 1.67 -14.73 20.74
C PRO A 78 0.32 -14.01 20.99
N LEU A 79 0.30 -12.94 21.78
CA LEU A 79 -0.90 -12.14 22.08
C LEU A 79 -1.20 -11.05 21.03
N GLN A 80 -0.28 -10.76 20.11
CA GLN A 80 -0.45 -9.73 19.09
C GLN A 80 -1.65 -9.99 18.15
N GLY A 81 -1.80 -11.23 17.69
CA GLY A 81 -2.87 -11.60 16.76
C GLY A 81 -4.29 -11.42 17.32
N PRO A 82 -4.63 -12.02 18.49
CA PRO A 82 -5.96 -11.92 19.07
C PRO A 82 -6.38 -10.50 19.44
N GLN A 83 -5.47 -9.71 20.01
CA GLN A 83 -5.76 -8.32 20.41
C GLN A 83 -6.12 -7.45 19.23
N ARG A 84 -5.43 -7.60 18.11
CA ARG A 84 -5.71 -6.88 16.86
C ARG A 84 -7.12 -7.18 16.35
N TYR A 85 -7.54 -8.45 16.37
CA TYR A 85 -8.89 -8.84 15.99
C TYR A 85 -9.95 -8.24 16.91
N VAL A 86 -9.73 -8.25 18.23
CA VAL A 86 -10.65 -7.64 19.20
C VAL A 86 -10.76 -6.13 18.97
N ALA A 87 -9.64 -5.42 18.79
CA ALA A 87 -9.65 -4.00 18.49
C ALA A 87 -10.44 -3.71 17.21
N ARG A 88 -10.13 -4.42 16.11
CA ARG A 88 -10.69 -4.23 14.79
C ARG A 88 -12.18 -4.55 14.70
N TYR A 89 -12.64 -5.64 15.31
CA TYR A 89 -14.01 -6.13 15.14
C TYR A 89 -14.97 -5.74 16.28
N PHE A 90 -14.46 -5.33 17.45
CA PHE A 90 -15.29 -4.99 18.60
C PHE A 90 -15.15 -3.53 19.04
N PHE A 91 -13.96 -3.03 19.32
CA PHE A 91 -13.80 -1.68 19.89
C PHE A 91 -13.94 -0.57 18.83
N TYR A 92 -13.25 -0.67 17.71
CA TYR A 92 -13.29 0.36 16.67
C TYR A 92 -14.69 0.56 16.09
N PRO A 93 -15.47 -0.48 15.76
CA PRO A 93 -16.86 -0.31 15.30
C PRO A 93 -17.79 0.36 16.32
N GLN A 94 -17.57 0.15 17.62
CA GLN A 94 -18.36 0.80 18.68
C GLN A 94 -18.12 2.31 18.71
N ARG A 95 -16.86 2.71 18.59
CA ARG A 95 -16.50 4.13 18.52
C ARG A 95 -17.06 4.77 17.26
N LEU A 96 -16.80 4.16 16.11
CA LEU A 96 -17.28 4.64 14.82
C LEU A 96 -18.79 4.91 14.82
N LYS A 97 -19.59 4.07 15.49
CA LYS A 97 -21.04 4.27 15.62
C LYS A 97 -21.42 5.62 16.22
N ARG A 98 -20.59 6.17 17.14
CA ARG A 98 -20.84 7.47 17.76
C ARG A 98 -20.49 8.63 16.80
N GLU A 99 -19.33 8.53 16.14
CA GLU A 99 -18.85 9.55 15.20
C GLU A 99 -19.72 9.61 13.93
N ALA A 100 -20.10 8.46 13.39
CA ALA A 100 -20.98 8.35 12.23
C ALA A 100 -22.37 8.98 12.41
N LYS A 101 -22.86 9.15 13.65
CA LYS A 101 -24.14 9.86 13.89
C LYS A 101 -24.13 11.31 13.43
N ARG A 102 -22.94 11.92 13.37
CA ARG A 102 -22.75 13.32 12.98
C ARG A 102 -22.33 13.48 11.51
N ALA A 103 -22.04 12.39 10.82
CA ALA A 103 -21.64 12.39 9.43
C ALA A 103 -22.87 12.29 8.51
N ASP A 104 -22.80 12.87 7.33
CA ASP A 104 -23.76 12.71 6.26
C ASP A 104 -23.34 11.60 5.30
N VAL A 105 -22.02 11.39 5.10
CA VAL A 105 -21.42 10.26 4.38
C VAL A 105 -20.31 9.66 5.23
N VAL A 106 -20.17 8.33 5.19
CA VAL A 106 -19.07 7.59 5.83
C VAL A 106 -18.25 6.90 4.76
N HIS A 107 -16.95 7.19 4.71
CA HIS A 107 -16.02 6.58 3.75
C HIS A 107 -15.01 5.68 4.46
N ILE A 108 -15.12 4.38 4.23
CA ILE A 108 -14.15 3.37 4.70
C ILE A 108 -12.99 3.35 3.70
N LEU A 109 -11.79 3.72 4.15
CA LEU A 109 -10.64 3.94 3.27
C LEU A 109 -9.94 2.65 2.83
N ASP A 110 -10.24 1.51 3.47
CA ASP A 110 -9.79 0.18 3.06
C ASP A 110 -10.94 -0.83 3.14
N HIS A 111 -11.15 -1.55 2.05
CA HIS A 111 -12.15 -2.61 1.93
C HIS A 111 -12.02 -3.72 2.99
N ALA A 112 -10.81 -3.94 3.52
CA ALA A 112 -10.58 -4.86 4.63
C ALA A 112 -11.33 -4.45 5.92
N TYR A 113 -11.76 -3.19 6.02
CA TYR A 113 -12.57 -2.63 7.10
C TYR A 113 -14.06 -2.46 6.76
N ALA A 114 -14.52 -2.96 5.63
CA ALA A 114 -15.91 -2.82 5.18
C ALA A 114 -16.95 -3.33 6.18
N HIS A 115 -16.58 -4.26 7.09
CA HIS A 115 -17.47 -4.73 8.17
C HIS A 115 -17.95 -3.58 9.08
N MET A 116 -17.28 -2.43 9.09
CA MET A 116 -17.69 -1.24 9.85
C MET A 116 -18.95 -0.59 9.29
N LEU A 117 -19.26 -0.76 7.99
CA LEU A 117 -20.52 -0.27 7.40
C LEU A 117 -21.76 -0.79 8.14
N ALA A 118 -21.71 -1.99 8.70
CA ALA A 118 -22.81 -2.53 9.48
C ALA A 118 -23.15 -1.69 10.72
N ARG A 119 -22.23 -0.87 11.20
CA ARG A 119 -22.43 0.05 12.35
C ARG A 119 -22.87 1.45 11.95
N THR A 120 -22.76 1.78 10.66
CA THR A 120 -23.09 3.11 10.11
C THR A 120 -24.33 3.11 9.23
N ARG A 121 -25.10 2.04 9.20
CA ARG A 121 -26.23 1.70 8.28
C ARG A 121 -27.26 2.80 8.00
N ARG A 122 -27.30 3.86 8.81
CA ARG A 122 -28.20 5.00 8.62
C ARG A 122 -27.59 6.10 7.75
N ARG A 123 -26.38 5.93 7.26
CA ARG A 123 -25.62 6.89 6.46
C ARG A 123 -25.13 6.25 5.18
N PRO A 124 -25.13 6.97 4.08
CA PRO A 124 -24.50 6.54 2.84
C PRO A 124 -23.05 6.11 3.08
N GLY A 125 -22.68 4.95 2.57
CA GLY A 125 -21.35 4.35 2.77
C GLY A 125 -20.56 4.24 1.49
N VAL A 126 -19.35 4.84 1.48
CA VAL A 126 -18.33 4.67 0.43
C VAL A 126 -17.27 3.72 0.93
N VAL A 127 -16.72 2.89 0.05
CA VAL A 127 -15.55 2.04 0.36
C VAL A 127 -14.51 2.19 -0.74
N THR A 128 -13.28 2.54 -0.35
CA THR A 128 -12.13 2.39 -1.27
C THR A 128 -11.68 0.94 -1.27
N VAL A 129 -11.55 0.37 -2.48
CA VAL A 129 -11.08 -0.99 -2.71
C VAL A 129 -9.71 -0.89 -3.39
N HIS A 130 -8.67 -1.36 -2.70
CA HIS A 130 -7.29 -1.32 -3.19
C HIS A 130 -6.90 -2.57 -3.95
N ASP A 131 -7.49 -3.72 -3.59
CA ASP A 131 -7.33 -5.01 -4.25
C ASP A 131 -8.50 -5.94 -3.90
N LEU A 132 -8.52 -7.15 -4.49
CA LEU A 132 -9.47 -8.20 -4.17
C LEU A 132 -8.82 -9.44 -3.56
N MET A 133 -7.65 -9.29 -2.92
CA MET A 133 -6.98 -10.39 -2.23
C MET A 133 -7.87 -11.15 -1.25
N PRO A 134 -8.75 -10.49 -0.46
CA PRO A 134 -9.69 -11.19 0.39
C PRO A 134 -10.63 -12.16 -0.36
N VAL A 135 -11.03 -11.80 -1.57
CA VAL A 135 -11.87 -12.67 -2.43
C VAL A 135 -11.06 -13.85 -2.95
N ILE A 136 -9.83 -13.59 -3.40
CA ILE A 136 -8.91 -14.60 -3.95
C ILE A 136 -8.57 -15.64 -2.88
N VAL A 137 -8.20 -15.19 -1.67
CA VAL A 137 -7.87 -16.07 -0.53
C VAL A 137 -9.03 -17.00 -0.17
N LEU A 138 -10.28 -16.51 -0.21
CA LEU A 138 -11.44 -17.37 0.08
C LEU A 138 -11.76 -18.40 -1.02
N ARG A 139 -11.30 -18.17 -2.25
CA ARG A 139 -11.46 -19.10 -3.37
C ARG A 139 -10.45 -20.27 -3.33
N SER A 140 -9.33 -20.07 -2.64
CA SER A 140 -8.23 -21.07 -2.57
C SER A 140 -7.83 -21.30 -1.09
N PRO A 141 -8.69 -21.94 -0.26
CA PRO A 141 -8.38 -22.20 1.13
C PRO A 141 -7.27 -23.26 1.26
N THR A 142 -6.30 -23.00 2.15
CA THR A 142 -5.17 -23.91 2.42
C THR A 142 -5.43 -24.90 3.55
N GLY A 143 -6.51 -24.70 4.34
CA GLY A 143 -6.95 -25.57 5.42
C GLY A 143 -6.41 -25.21 6.81
N GLY A 144 -7.08 -25.73 7.85
CA GLY A 144 -6.71 -25.54 9.25
C GLY A 144 -7.70 -24.67 10.06
N TRP A 145 -7.77 -24.93 11.39
CA TRP A 145 -8.76 -24.27 12.27
C TRP A 145 -8.57 -22.75 12.39
N ARG A 146 -7.31 -22.29 12.43
CA ARG A 146 -7.00 -20.85 12.47
C ARG A 146 -7.46 -20.15 11.19
N GLU A 147 -7.33 -20.81 10.06
CA GLU A 147 -7.83 -20.35 8.78
C GLU A 147 -9.37 -20.31 8.77
N GLY A 148 -10.04 -21.29 9.34
CA GLY A 148 -11.49 -21.32 9.49
C GLY A 148 -12.03 -20.08 10.23
N ILE A 149 -11.38 -19.68 11.34
CA ILE A 149 -11.72 -18.48 12.10
C ILE A 149 -11.46 -17.23 11.24
N ARG A 150 -10.29 -17.10 10.64
CA ARG A 150 -9.93 -16.00 9.74
C ARG A 150 -10.95 -15.87 8.60
N ASN A 151 -11.27 -16.97 7.94
CA ASN A 151 -12.20 -16.99 6.81
C ASN A 151 -13.62 -16.61 7.22
N ARG A 152 -14.05 -16.90 8.47
CA ARG A 152 -15.36 -16.45 8.99
C ARG A 152 -15.43 -14.94 9.11
N PHE A 153 -14.38 -14.29 9.66
CA PHE A 153 -14.29 -12.82 9.72
C PHE A 153 -14.23 -12.21 8.32
N LEU A 154 -13.42 -12.79 7.44
CA LEU A 154 -13.28 -12.34 6.06
C LEU A 154 -14.60 -12.42 5.28
N LYS A 155 -15.34 -13.53 5.39
CA LYS A 155 -16.69 -13.68 4.82
C LYS A 155 -17.64 -12.59 5.34
N GLY A 156 -17.57 -12.27 6.65
CA GLY A 156 -18.35 -11.18 7.25
C GLY A 156 -18.00 -9.81 6.65
N THR A 157 -16.73 -9.54 6.47
CA THR A 157 -16.23 -8.29 5.86
C THR A 157 -16.69 -8.19 4.39
N LEU A 158 -16.55 -9.26 3.60
CA LEU A 158 -17.01 -9.27 2.20
C LEU A 158 -18.52 -9.17 2.06
N LYS A 159 -19.29 -9.76 2.99
CA LYS A 159 -20.75 -9.58 3.05
C LYS A 159 -21.11 -8.11 3.31
N ALA A 160 -20.37 -7.44 4.20
CA ALA A 160 -20.58 -6.02 4.48
C ALA A 160 -20.12 -5.14 3.31
N LEU A 161 -19.02 -5.50 2.65
CA LEU A 161 -18.55 -4.80 1.45
C LEU A 161 -19.64 -4.72 0.37
N ARG A 162 -20.40 -5.80 0.13
CA ARG A 162 -21.51 -5.80 -0.84
C ARG A 162 -22.64 -4.80 -0.51
N GLN A 163 -22.67 -4.27 0.71
CA GLN A 163 -23.69 -3.32 1.18
C GLN A 163 -23.29 -1.86 0.99
N ALA A 164 -22.11 -1.58 0.46
CA ALA A 164 -21.70 -0.19 0.18
C ALA A 164 -22.60 0.44 -0.90
N ASP A 165 -22.82 1.74 -0.77
CA ASP A 165 -23.60 2.53 -1.72
C ASP A 165 -22.76 2.96 -2.90
N ARG A 166 -21.44 3.20 -2.68
CA ARG A 166 -20.44 3.49 -3.71
C ARG A 166 -19.11 2.82 -3.37
N TYR A 167 -18.38 2.53 -4.44
CA TYR A 167 -17.00 2.02 -4.36
C TYR A 167 -16.07 2.95 -5.12
N ILE A 168 -14.89 3.17 -4.56
CA ILE A 168 -13.78 3.87 -5.22
C ILE A 168 -12.68 2.84 -5.47
N VAL A 169 -12.18 2.80 -6.70
CA VAL A 169 -11.06 1.96 -7.12
C VAL A 169 -10.04 2.80 -7.87
N GLY A 170 -8.76 2.39 -7.87
CA GLY A 170 -7.69 3.16 -8.50
C GLY A 170 -7.56 2.95 -10.00
N THR A 171 -8.09 1.85 -10.56
CA THR A 171 -7.90 1.44 -11.96
C THR A 171 -9.18 0.91 -12.59
N GLU A 172 -9.30 1.02 -13.91
CA GLU A 172 -10.38 0.40 -14.67
C GLU A 172 -10.28 -1.14 -14.62
N TRP A 173 -9.05 -1.66 -14.54
CA TRP A 173 -8.84 -3.10 -14.33
C TRP A 173 -9.52 -3.57 -13.03
N LEU A 174 -9.26 -2.90 -11.90
CA LEU A 174 -9.86 -3.28 -10.61
C LEU A 174 -11.38 -3.04 -10.58
N LYS A 175 -11.89 -2.04 -11.33
CA LYS A 175 -13.32 -1.84 -11.53
C LYS A 175 -13.96 -3.07 -12.19
N ARG A 176 -13.37 -3.61 -13.26
CA ARG A 176 -13.89 -4.81 -13.95
C ARG A 176 -13.89 -6.03 -13.03
N GLU A 177 -12.80 -6.24 -12.28
CA GLU A 177 -12.69 -7.33 -11.31
C GLU A 177 -13.75 -7.21 -10.19
N LEU A 178 -13.91 -6.00 -9.64
CA LEU A 178 -14.90 -5.74 -8.58
C LEU A 178 -16.34 -5.88 -9.12
N ALA A 179 -16.61 -5.38 -10.32
CA ALA A 179 -17.91 -5.52 -10.99
C ALA A 179 -18.28 -6.98 -11.22
N THR A 180 -17.33 -7.80 -11.67
CA THR A 180 -17.51 -9.25 -11.83
C THR A 180 -17.87 -9.91 -10.50
N TRP A 181 -17.22 -9.51 -9.41
CA TRP A 181 -17.50 -10.07 -8.09
C TRP A 181 -18.84 -9.60 -7.50
N LEU A 182 -19.21 -8.32 -7.72
CA LEU A 182 -20.48 -7.73 -7.26
C LEU A 182 -21.69 -8.17 -8.11
N GLY A 183 -21.47 -8.38 -9.41
CA GLY A 183 -22.50 -8.55 -10.44
C GLY A 183 -23.09 -7.23 -10.96
N ASP A 184 -22.46 -6.08 -10.61
CA ASP A 184 -22.93 -4.74 -10.99
C ASP A 184 -21.76 -3.74 -10.95
N ASP A 185 -21.65 -2.84 -11.93
CA ASP A 185 -20.63 -1.80 -12.00
C ASP A 185 -21.10 -0.38 -11.70
N ARG A 186 -22.44 -0.16 -11.69
CA ARG A 186 -23.07 1.18 -11.55
C ARG A 186 -22.65 1.94 -10.30
N LYS A 187 -22.27 1.21 -9.26
CA LYS A 187 -21.83 1.78 -7.96
C LYS A 187 -20.32 2.05 -7.90
N ILE A 188 -19.54 1.64 -8.89
CA ILE A 188 -18.08 1.71 -8.88
C ILE A 188 -17.62 2.96 -9.61
N ARG A 189 -16.74 3.72 -8.97
CA ARG A 189 -16.09 4.90 -9.56
C ARG A 189 -14.59 4.69 -9.59
N VAL A 190 -13.97 4.95 -10.72
CA VAL A 190 -12.52 4.95 -10.86
C VAL A 190 -12.00 6.32 -10.49
N VAL A 191 -11.22 6.37 -9.43
CA VAL A 191 -10.53 7.56 -8.95
C VAL A 191 -9.08 7.16 -8.73
N PRO A 192 -8.17 7.46 -9.68
CA PRO A 192 -6.75 7.12 -9.55
C PRO A 192 -6.15 7.71 -8.28
N PHE A 193 -5.28 6.96 -7.61
CA PHE A 193 -4.64 7.38 -6.38
C PHE A 193 -3.43 8.28 -6.66
N GLY A 194 -3.18 9.23 -5.77
CA GLY A 194 -2.10 10.19 -5.92
C GLY A 194 -0.74 9.66 -5.47
N VAL A 195 0.33 10.17 -6.09
CA VAL A 195 1.71 10.04 -5.61
C VAL A 195 2.14 11.32 -4.90
N ASP A 196 2.98 11.18 -3.87
CA ASP A 196 3.42 12.31 -3.07
C ASP A 196 4.41 13.19 -3.82
N ARG A 197 4.22 14.52 -3.73
CA ARG A 197 5.14 15.50 -4.31
C ARG A 197 6.57 15.39 -3.80
N ALA A 198 6.76 14.88 -2.60
CA ALA A 198 8.08 14.70 -2.01
C ALA A 198 8.98 13.73 -2.81
N PHE A 199 8.41 12.81 -3.61
CA PHE A 199 9.20 11.94 -4.48
C PHE A 199 9.78 12.66 -5.70
N PHE A 200 9.19 13.78 -6.14
CA PHE A 200 9.70 14.60 -7.24
C PHE A 200 10.86 15.51 -6.84
N THR A 201 11.16 15.63 -5.55
CA THR A 201 12.22 16.54 -5.07
C THR A 201 13.56 15.86 -5.19
N GLU A 202 14.43 16.43 -6.01
CA GLU A 202 15.84 16.05 -6.08
C GLU A 202 16.59 16.47 -4.81
N SER A 203 17.56 15.64 -4.43
CA SER A 203 18.51 15.98 -3.38
C SER A 203 19.92 15.66 -3.90
N PRO A 204 20.75 16.66 -4.16
CA PRO A 204 22.13 16.44 -4.62
C PRO A 204 22.85 15.42 -3.74
N GLY A 205 23.55 14.47 -4.35
CA GLY A 205 24.25 13.40 -3.64
C GLY A 205 23.32 12.38 -2.94
N ALA A 206 22.05 12.25 -3.39
CA ALA A 206 21.09 11.31 -2.78
C ALA A 206 21.49 9.85 -3.02
N ARG A 207 22.05 9.54 -4.22
CA ARG A 207 22.57 8.20 -4.54
C ARG A 207 23.73 7.84 -3.62
N GLU A 208 24.72 8.71 -3.54
CA GLU A 208 25.91 8.50 -2.73
C GLU A 208 25.57 8.28 -1.25
N ARG A 209 24.67 9.09 -0.70
CA ARG A 209 24.21 8.91 0.68
C ARG A 209 23.42 7.61 0.86
N GLY A 210 22.53 7.28 -0.08
CA GLY A 210 21.76 6.04 -0.03
C GLY A 210 22.64 4.81 -0.11
N CYS A 211 23.59 4.78 -1.01
CA CYS A 211 24.56 3.66 -1.12
C CYS A 211 25.40 3.54 0.17
N ALA A 212 25.87 4.66 0.73
CA ALA A 212 26.62 4.68 1.99
C ALA A 212 25.78 4.18 3.18
N ASP A 213 24.53 4.61 3.31
CA ASP A 213 23.61 4.21 4.38
C ASP A 213 23.41 2.68 4.43
N TRP A 214 23.47 2.01 3.28
CA TRP A 214 23.27 0.56 3.18
C TRP A 214 24.52 -0.23 2.84
N HIS A 215 25.70 0.38 2.91
CA HIS A 215 26.98 -0.27 2.60
C HIS A 215 26.96 -0.95 1.22
N ILE A 216 26.49 -0.23 0.21
CA ILE A 216 26.50 -0.64 -1.19
C ILE A 216 27.66 0.15 -1.86
N PRO A 217 28.54 -0.48 -2.66
CA PRO A 217 29.54 0.23 -3.44
C PRO A 217 28.92 1.26 -4.38
N GLN A 218 29.59 2.40 -4.58
CA GLN A 218 29.04 3.52 -5.36
C GLN A 218 28.86 3.20 -6.86
N ASP A 219 29.68 2.28 -7.35
CA ASP A 219 29.72 1.78 -8.73
C ASP A 219 28.87 0.53 -8.95
N ALA A 220 28.26 -0.02 -7.89
CA ALA A 220 27.42 -1.19 -7.99
C ALA A 220 26.07 -0.85 -8.68
N PHE A 221 25.52 -1.80 -9.41
CA PHE A 221 24.17 -1.73 -9.95
C PHE A 221 23.15 -2.12 -8.88
N VAL A 222 22.19 -1.24 -8.59
CA VAL A 222 21.25 -1.42 -7.51
C VAL A 222 19.84 -1.69 -8.03
N VAL A 223 19.36 -2.92 -7.84
CA VAL A 223 17.97 -3.33 -8.10
C VAL A 223 17.15 -3.07 -6.85
N LEU A 224 16.16 -2.20 -6.95
CA LEU A 224 15.22 -1.91 -5.86
C LEU A 224 13.96 -2.77 -6.00
N HIS A 225 13.53 -3.39 -4.90
CA HIS A 225 12.20 -3.95 -4.77
C HIS A 225 11.48 -3.33 -3.55
N VAL A 226 10.29 -2.75 -3.75
CA VAL A 226 9.49 -2.12 -2.70
C VAL A 226 8.20 -2.89 -2.50
N GLY A 227 8.00 -3.41 -1.30
CA GLY A 227 6.80 -4.15 -0.92
C GLY A 227 7.04 -5.19 0.16
N SER A 228 5.95 -5.74 0.71
CA SER A 228 6.03 -6.89 1.61
C SER A 228 6.54 -8.12 0.89
N THR A 229 7.03 -9.11 1.64
CA THR A 229 7.62 -10.34 1.08
C THR A 229 6.61 -11.49 0.92
N VAL A 230 5.33 -11.16 0.81
CA VAL A 230 4.24 -12.14 0.59
C VAL A 230 4.25 -12.67 -0.84
N ASP A 231 3.68 -13.86 -1.06
CA ASP A 231 3.72 -14.60 -2.32
C ASP A 231 3.33 -13.77 -3.55
N ARG A 232 2.30 -12.91 -3.43
CA ARG A 232 1.85 -12.09 -4.56
C ARG A 232 2.90 -11.09 -5.06
N LYS A 233 3.90 -10.74 -4.26
CA LYS A 233 5.02 -9.86 -4.64
C LYS A 233 6.14 -10.58 -5.38
N ASN A 234 6.09 -11.92 -5.43
CA ASN A 234 6.99 -12.77 -6.19
C ASN A 234 8.48 -12.54 -5.89
N VAL A 235 8.79 -12.34 -4.60
CA VAL A 235 10.16 -12.09 -4.14
C VAL A 235 11.17 -13.20 -4.56
N PRO A 236 10.80 -14.49 -4.62
CA PRO A 236 11.70 -15.51 -5.15
C PRO A 236 12.19 -15.22 -6.57
N LEU A 237 11.33 -14.67 -7.46
CA LEU A 237 11.72 -14.26 -8.80
C LEU A 237 12.67 -13.06 -8.77
N VAL A 238 12.44 -12.08 -7.88
CA VAL A 238 13.39 -10.95 -7.68
C VAL A 238 14.78 -11.44 -7.31
N ILE A 239 14.86 -12.41 -6.37
CA ILE A 239 16.12 -12.99 -5.91
C ILE A 239 16.84 -13.73 -7.05
N ASP A 240 16.10 -14.51 -7.86
CA ASP A 240 16.68 -15.25 -8.99
C ASP A 240 17.20 -14.30 -10.09
N ILE A 241 16.44 -13.24 -10.43
CA ILE A 241 16.86 -12.22 -11.40
C ILE A 241 18.16 -11.55 -10.93
N VAL A 242 18.23 -11.12 -9.68
CA VAL A 242 19.44 -10.47 -9.12
C VAL A 242 20.64 -11.43 -9.12
N ALA A 243 20.41 -12.72 -8.85
CA ALA A 243 21.49 -13.73 -8.92
C ALA A 243 22.06 -13.84 -10.33
N ARG A 244 21.24 -13.76 -11.36
CA ARG A 244 21.65 -13.84 -12.77
C ARG A 244 22.40 -12.58 -13.20
N LEU A 245 21.86 -11.40 -12.90
CA LEU A 245 22.53 -10.11 -13.19
C LEU A 245 23.90 -10.01 -12.53
N ARG A 246 24.09 -10.64 -11.36
CA ARG A 246 25.35 -10.64 -10.63
C ARG A 246 26.46 -11.48 -11.27
N ASN A 247 26.14 -12.31 -12.23
CA ASN A 247 27.18 -13.06 -12.98
C ASN A 247 28.02 -12.12 -13.86
N ASP A 248 27.42 -11.01 -14.31
CA ASP A 248 28.03 -10.12 -15.28
C ASP A 248 28.36 -8.73 -14.69
N ALA A 249 27.74 -8.33 -13.58
CA ALA A 249 27.95 -7.04 -12.94
C ALA A 249 27.89 -7.13 -11.41
N ASP A 250 28.53 -6.19 -10.68
CA ASP A 250 28.42 -6.11 -9.22
C ASP A 250 27.03 -5.55 -8.83
N THR A 251 26.04 -6.44 -8.82
CA THR A 251 24.63 -6.13 -8.63
C THR A 251 24.20 -6.35 -7.19
N TYR A 252 23.44 -5.39 -6.62
CA TYR A 252 22.87 -5.46 -5.28
C TYR A 252 21.35 -5.43 -5.34
N LEU A 253 20.70 -6.22 -4.46
CA LEU A 253 19.27 -6.12 -4.17
C LEU A 253 19.06 -5.23 -2.95
N LEU A 254 18.32 -4.14 -3.12
CA LEU A 254 17.77 -3.33 -2.03
C LEU A 254 16.28 -3.66 -1.86
N GLN A 255 15.96 -4.45 -0.83
CA GLN A 255 14.58 -4.83 -0.49
C GLN A 255 14.02 -3.90 0.57
N VAL A 256 12.91 -3.20 0.29
CA VAL A 256 12.22 -2.33 1.25
C VAL A 256 10.80 -2.82 1.50
N GLY A 257 10.46 -3.09 2.77
CA GLY A 257 9.10 -3.44 3.19
C GLY A 257 8.86 -4.94 3.41
N GLY A 258 9.24 -5.44 4.56
CA GLY A 258 9.01 -6.81 4.98
C GLY A 258 10.28 -7.57 5.34
N LYS A 259 10.09 -8.67 6.06
CA LYS A 259 11.16 -9.62 6.39
C LYS A 259 11.05 -10.80 5.42
N PHE A 260 12.15 -11.26 4.88
CA PHE A 260 12.18 -12.49 4.09
C PHE A 260 11.63 -13.68 4.89
N SER A 261 10.91 -14.56 4.21
CA SER A 261 10.52 -15.86 4.76
C SER A 261 11.72 -16.78 4.91
N GLY A 262 11.58 -17.87 5.68
CA GLY A 262 12.63 -18.86 5.80
C GLY A 262 13.05 -19.47 4.45
N GLU A 263 12.10 -19.68 3.54
CA GLU A 263 12.35 -20.19 2.19
C GLU A 263 13.12 -19.19 1.33
N GLN A 264 12.76 -17.88 1.43
CA GLN A 264 13.45 -16.81 0.73
C GLN A 264 14.88 -16.62 1.25
N GLU A 265 15.09 -16.70 2.56
CA GLU A 265 16.43 -16.68 3.17
C GLU A 265 17.30 -17.86 2.67
N GLN A 266 16.72 -19.07 2.63
CA GLN A 266 17.41 -20.25 2.09
C GLN A 266 17.73 -20.09 0.59
N LEU A 267 16.88 -19.44 -0.19
CA LEU A 267 17.13 -19.15 -1.60
C LEU A 267 18.31 -18.19 -1.76
N ILE A 268 18.35 -17.10 -0.96
CA ILE A 268 19.47 -16.15 -0.90
C ILE A 268 20.79 -16.89 -0.61
N ASP A 269 20.78 -17.82 0.35
CA ASP A 269 21.97 -18.61 0.71
C ASP A 269 22.40 -19.55 -0.42
N ARG A 270 21.47 -20.29 -1.01
CA ARG A 270 21.74 -21.19 -2.13
C ARG A 270 22.38 -20.48 -3.33
N LEU A 271 21.88 -19.27 -3.62
CA LEU A 271 22.36 -18.44 -4.72
C LEU A 271 23.57 -17.56 -4.34
N ARG A 272 24.10 -17.71 -3.10
CA ARG A 272 25.26 -16.98 -2.57
C ARG A 272 25.14 -15.47 -2.61
N LEU A 273 23.91 -14.96 -2.40
CA LEU A 273 23.59 -13.53 -2.47
C LEU A 273 23.68 -12.80 -1.11
N ARG A 274 24.07 -13.47 -0.01
CA ARG A 274 24.07 -12.89 1.34
C ARG A 274 24.84 -11.56 1.42
N GLY A 275 25.95 -11.44 0.72
CA GLY A 275 26.75 -10.21 0.66
C GLY A 275 26.15 -9.09 -0.19
N ALA A 276 25.22 -9.41 -1.11
CA ALA A 276 24.65 -8.50 -2.09
C ALA A 276 23.20 -8.09 -1.79
N VAL A 277 22.57 -8.62 -0.74
CA VAL A 277 21.21 -8.28 -0.36
C VAL A 277 21.20 -7.32 0.82
N ARG A 278 20.48 -6.22 0.68
CA ARG A 278 20.17 -5.26 1.74
C ARG A 278 18.67 -5.26 1.97
N SER A 279 18.23 -5.42 3.22
CA SER A 279 16.80 -5.53 3.55
C SER A 279 16.40 -4.57 4.65
N LEU A 280 15.42 -3.74 4.35
CA LEU A 280 14.78 -2.79 5.28
C LEU A 280 13.37 -3.28 5.57
N ARG A 281 13.11 -3.75 6.79
CA ARG A 281 11.80 -4.30 7.18
C ARG A 281 10.68 -3.27 7.12
N SER A 282 10.99 -2.04 7.44
CA SER A 282 10.12 -0.88 7.34
C SER A 282 10.97 0.33 7.03
N ALA A 283 10.39 1.28 6.31
CA ALA A 283 11.02 2.55 6.00
C ALA A 283 10.00 3.66 6.24
N ASP A 284 10.43 4.74 6.85
CA ASP A 284 9.69 5.99 6.78
C ASP A 284 9.80 6.57 5.35
N GLU A 285 9.07 7.64 5.10
CA GLU A 285 9.04 8.25 3.77
C GLU A 285 10.42 8.79 3.34
N ALA A 286 11.21 9.32 4.27
CA ALA A 286 12.53 9.85 3.96
C ALA A 286 13.50 8.73 3.58
N VAL A 287 13.47 7.61 4.32
CA VAL A 287 14.25 6.40 4.00
C VAL A 287 13.81 5.82 2.66
N LEU A 288 12.50 5.73 2.43
CA LEU A 288 11.95 5.20 1.18
C LEU A 288 12.38 6.04 -0.04
N ARG A 289 12.30 7.37 0.05
CA ARG A 289 12.78 8.26 -1.02
C ARG A 289 14.27 8.08 -1.30
N ARG A 290 15.10 7.91 -0.25
CA ARG A 290 16.53 7.62 -0.45
C ARG A 290 16.74 6.28 -1.15
N ALA A 291 15.91 5.27 -0.86
CA ALA A 291 15.99 3.98 -1.53
C ALA A 291 15.71 4.10 -3.04
N TYR A 292 14.67 4.83 -3.43
CA TYR A 292 14.40 5.10 -4.84
C TYR A 292 15.53 5.85 -5.54
N ARG A 293 16.18 6.82 -4.85
CA ARG A 293 17.28 7.60 -5.42
C ARG A 293 18.63 6.88 -5.45
N ALA A 294 18.81 5.84 -4.63
CA ALA A 294 20.02 5.03 -4.61
C ALA A 294 20.00 3.93 -5.69
N ALA A 295 18.84 3.62 -6.24
CA ALA A 295 18.67 2.51 -7.16
C ALA A 295 18.87 2.92 -8.62
N ASP A 296 19.17 1.92 -9.46
CA ASP A 296 19.30 2.03 -10.92
C ASP A 296 18.03 1.57 -11.64
N VAL A 297 17.28 0.64 -11.03
CA VAL A 297 16.01 0.14 -11.56
C VAL A 297 15.07 -0.31 -10.43
N LEU A 298 13.77 -0.02 -10.57
CA LEU A 298 12.73 -0.70 -9.78
C LEU A 298 12.34 -1.99 -10.49
N LEU A 299 12.51 -3.14 -9.81
CA LEU A 299 12.03 -4.44 -10.27
C LEU A 299 10.75 -4.81 -9.52
N PHE A 300 9.63 -4.91 -10.26
CA PHE A 300 8.32 -5.10 -9.66
C PHE A 300 7.51 -6.25 -10.32
N PRO A 301 7.96 -7.53 -10.19
CA PRO A 301 7.40 -8.68 -10.87
C PRO A 301 6.22 -9.30 -10.10
N SER A 302 5.33 -8.48 -9.56
CA SER A 302 4.18 -8.91 -8.78
C SER A 302 3.27 -9.85 -9.56
N LEU A 303 2.62 -10.79 -8.88
CA LEU A 303 1.62 -11.71 -9.47
C LEU A 303 0.23 -11.10 -9.50
N TYR A 304 -0.02 -10.13 -8.66
CA TYR A 304 -1.32 -9.45 -8.54
C TYR A 304 -1.14 -8.07 -7.91
N GLU A 305 -1.67 -7.03 -8.57
CA GLU A 305 -1.72 -5.65 -8.06
C GLU A 305 -3.02 -4.95 -8.47
N GLY A 306 -3.65 -4.27 -7.52
CA GLY A 306 -4.82 -3.44 -7.82
C GLY A 306 -4.46 -2.09 -8.41
N PHE A 307 -3.27 -1.54 -8.04
CA PHE A 307 -2.82 -0.22 -8.50
C PHE A 307 -1.31 -0.17 -8.78
N GLY A 308 -0.46 -0.24 -7.74
CA GLY A 308 1.00 -0.21 -7.91
C GLY A 308 1.65 1.12 -7.51
N PHE A 309 1.41 1.58 -6.27
CA PHE A 309 2.06 2.78 -5.72
C PHE A 309 3.58 2.82 -5.94
N PRO A 310 4.35 1.71 -5.74
CA PRO A 310 5.79 1.74 -5.95
C PRO A 310 6.22 2.13 -7.37
N VAL A 311 5.41 1.80 -8.39
CA VAL A 311 5.69 2.18 -9.77
C VAL A 311 5.59 3.71 -9.94
N LEU A 312 4.56 4.34 -9.37
CA LEU A 312 4.42 5.80 -9.42
C LEU A 312 5.46 6.53 -8.58
N GLU A 313 5.84 5.97 -7.43
CA GLU A 313 6.91 6.51 -6.58
C GLU A 313 8.26 6.44 -7.30
N ALA A 314 8.54 5.35 -8.04
CA ALA A 314 9.73 5.22 -8.89
C ALA A 314 9.72 6.27 -10.01
N PHE A 315 8.62 6.42 -10.73
CA PHE A 315 8.48 7.43 -11.78
C PHE A 315 8.69 8.85 -11.27
N ALA A 316 8.11 9.17 -10.11
CA ALA A 316 8.30 10.47 -9.47
C ALA A 316 9.74 10.68 -8.99
N SER A 317 10.45 9.59 -8.70
CA SER A 317 11.87 9.59 -8.31
C SER A 317 12.83 9.45 -9.48
N GLU A 318 12.34 9.54 -10.73
CA GLU A 318 13.15 9.40 -11.96
C GLU A 318 13.89 8.06 -12.05
N LEU A 319 13.30 6.99 -11.49
CA LEU A 319 13.85 5.65 -11.49
C LEU A 319 13.15 4.81 -12.58
N PRO A 320 13.89 4.22 -13.53
CA PRO A 320 13.35 3.28 -14.52
C PRO A 320 12.66 2.10 -13.85
N VAL A 321 11.63 1.57 -14.50
CA VAL A 321 10.80 0.50 -13.97
C VAL A 321 10.75 -0.68 -14.92
N VAL A 322 11.04 -1.87 -14.40
CA VAL A 322 10.75 -3.17 -15.04
C VAL A 322 9.68 -3.87 -14.18
N ALA A 323 8.51 -4.09 -14.74
CA ALA A 323 7.37 -4.63 -14.00
C ALA A 323 6.66 -5.74 -14.77
N SER A 324 5.91 -6.59 -14.06
CA SER A 324 4.99 -7.54 -14.67
C SER A 324 3.75 -6.84 -15.22
N SER A 325 3.02 -7.52 -16.10
CA SER A 325 1.71 -7.08 -16.59
C SER A 325 0.55 -7.33 -15.62
N ALA A 326 0.83 -7.67 -14.35
CA ALA A 326 -0.17 -8.13 -13.39
C ALA A 326 -1.17 -7.05 -12.97
N GLY A 327 -2.45 -7.35 -13.16
CA GLY A 327 -3.53 -6.52 -12.64
C GLY A 327 -3.58 -5.12 -13.22
N GLY A 328 -3.65 -4.11 -12.33
CA GLY A 328 -3.69 -2.70 -12.70
C GLY A 328 -2.33 -2.10 -13.08
N LEU A 329 -1.22 -2.85 -12.99
CA LEU A 329 0.13 -2.31 -13.25
C LEU A 329 0.29 -1.74 -14.65
N LYS A 330 -0.17 -2.48 -15.66
CA LYS A 330 -0.10 -2.04 -17.06
C LYS A 330 -0.86 -0.73 -17.30
N GLU A 331 -2.01 -0.57 -16.64
CA GLU A 331 -2.79 0.66 -16.71
C GLU A 331 -2.08 1.84 -16.02
N VAL A 332 -1.49 1.60 -14.85
CA VAL A 332 -0.76 2.64 -14.11
C VAL A 332 0.54 3.01 -14.80
N ALA A 333 1.29 2.03 -15.29
CA ALA A 333 2.57 2.25 -15.96
C ALA A 333 2.42 2.96 -17.31
N GLY A 334 1.38 2.64 -18.08
CA GLY A 334 1.24 3.12 -19.46
C GLY A 334 2.42 2.68 -20.33
N ASP A 335 3.04 3.63 -21.00
CA ASP A 335 4.24 3.46 -21.86
C ASP A 335 5.55 3.89 -21.14
N ALA A 336 5.50 4.07 -19.82
CA ALA A 336 6.60 4.62 -19.04
C ALA A 336 7.42 3.55 -18.30
N ALA A 337 7.15 2.26 -18.53
CA ALA A 337 7.88 1.14 -17.93
C ALA A 337 8.07 0.03 -18.95
N VAL A 338 9.11 -0.77 -18.75
CA VAL A 338 9.23 -2.05 -19.45
C VAL A 338 8.31 -3.06 -18.78
N ILE A 339 7.29 -3.48 -19.50
CA ILE A 339 6.31 -4.48 -19.03
C ILE A 339 6.69 -5.85 -19.55
N VAL A 340 7.06 -6.75 -18.64
CA VAL A 340 7.42 -8.13 -18.96
C VAL A 340 6.18 -9.02 -18.79
N GLU A 341 5.88 -9.77 -19.84
CA GLU A 341 4.84 -10.79 -19.80
C GLU A 341 5.43 -12.13 -19.31
N GLY A 342 4.70 -12.79 -18.44
CA GLY A 342 5.13 -14.08 -17.90
C GLY A 342 6.03 -13.98 -16.66
N ARG A 343 6.76 -15.06 -16.38
CA ARG A 343 7.53 -15.25 -15.13
C ARG A 343 8.93 -15.81 -15.39
N ASP A 344 9.39 -15.79 -16.63
CA ASP A 344 10.73 -16.25 -16.95
C ASP A 344 11.76 -15.24 -16.45
N PRO A 345 12.67 -15.62 -15.55
CA PRO A 345 13.72 -14.72 -15.08
C PRO A 345 14.59 -14.15 -16.20
N ALA A 346 14.83 -14.93 -17.27
CA ALA A 346 15.68 -14.51 -18.38
C ALA A 346 15.12 -13.26 -19.09
N THR A 347 13.80 -13.20 -19.30
CA THR A 347 13.16 -12.04 -19.94
C THR A 347 13.29 -10.77 -19.09
N TYR A 348 13.25 -10.89 -17.76
CA TYR A 348 13.48 -9.75 -16.86
C TYR A 348 14.94 -9.31 -16.84
N VAL A 349 15.88 -10.27 -16.90
CA VAL A 349 17.32 -9.98 -16.99
C VAL A 349 17.60 -9.20 -18.27
N GLU A 350 17.18 -9.71 -19.43
CA GLU A 350 17.31 -9.04 -20.72
C GLU A 350 16.75 -7.60 -20.67
N ALA A 351 15.53 -7.42 -20.17
CA ALA A 351 14.93 -6.09 -20.04
C ALA A 351 15.73 -5.13 -19.13
N ILE A 352 16.39 -5.62 -18.09
CA ILE A 352 17.22 -4.79 -17.20
C ILE A 352 18.56 -4.49 -17.86
N GLU A 353 19.17 -5.44 -18.55
CA GLU A 353 20.44 -5.27 -19.27
C GLU A 353 20.30 -4.28 -20.43
N ASP A 354 19.21 -4.36 -21.20
CA ASP A 354 18.90 -3.41 -22.26
C ASP A 354 18.80 -1.98 -21.69
N LEU A 355 18.05 -1.78 -20.61
CA LEU A 355 17.95 -0.49 -19.94
C LEU A 355 19.28 0.02 -19.33
N SER A 356 20.18 -0.89 -18.95
CA SER A 356 21.47 -0.51 -18.38
C SER A 356 22.47 -0.11 -19.45
N SER A 357 22.38 -0.73 -20.64
CA SER A 357 23.29 -0.51 -21.77
C SER A 357 22.87 0.63 -22.68
N ASP A 358 21.56 0.91 -22.84
CA ASP A 358 21.01 1.98 -23.66
C ASP A 358 20.60 3.18 -22.81
N SER A 359 21.50 4.19 -22.76
CA SER A 359 21.22 5.43 -22.01
C SER A 359 20.10 6.25 -22.59
N ASP A 360 19.90 6.23 -23.91
CA ASP A 360 18.88 7.04 -24.60
C ASP A 360 17.50 6.47 -24.33
N GLU A 361 17.33 5.15 -24.40
CA GLU A 361 16.07 4.50 -24.06
C GLU A 361 15.73 4.68 -22.58
N ARG A 362 16.71 4.53 -21.70
CA ARG A 362 16.54 4.77 -20.26
C ARG A 362 16.06 6.20 -19.99
N ASP A 363 16.68 7.21 -20.59
CA ASP A 363 16.30 8.62 -20.39
C ASP A 363 14.90 8.91 -20.94
N VAL A 364 14.53 8.32 -22.06
CA VAL A 364 13.15 8.39 -22.61
C VAL A 364 12.13 7.80 -21.63
N LEU A 365 12.42 6.64 -21.01
CA LEU A 365 11.53 6.04 -20.02
C LEU A 365 11.44 6.87 -18.74
N ILE A 366 12.53 7.45 -18.26
CA ILE A 366 12.55 8.38 -17.11
C ILE A 366 11.64 9.58 -17.40
N ASP A 367 11.77 10.20 -18.57
CA ASP A 367 10.94 11.33 -18.98
C ASP A 367 9.44 10.99 -19.09
N ARG A 368 9.13 9.81 -19.66
CA ARG A 368 7.75 9.30 -19.71
C ARG A 368 7.22 9.06 -18.29
N GLY A 369 8.02 8.40 -17.44
CA GLY A 369 7.67 8.13 -16.05
C GLY A 369 7.35 9.41 -15.27
N ARG A 370 8.22 10.42 -15.38
CA ARG A 370 8.02 11.73 -14.74
C ARG A 370 6.75 12.43 -15.20
N ARG A 371 6.44 12.39 -16.51
CA ARG A 371 5.17 12.92 -17.05
C ARG A 371 3.99 12.11 -16.53
N ARG A 372 4.09 10.78 -16.56
CA ARG A 372 3.04 9.87 -16.09
C ARG A 372 2.71 10.07 -14.60
N ALA A 373 3.72 10.16 -13.74
CA ALA A 373 3.52 10.41 -12.31
C ALA A 373 2.78 11.72 -12.01
N LYS A 374 2.99 12.78 -12.81
CA LYS A 374 2.26 14.06 -12.67
C LYS A 374 0.76 13.95 -12.95
N GLU A 375 0.33 12.94 -13.70
CA GLU A 375 -1.09 12.67 -13.94
C GLU A 375 -1.79 12.14 -12.69
N PHE A 376 -1.03 11.51 -11.77
CA PHE A 376 -1.50 10.94 -10.51
C PHE A 376 -1.28 11.92 -9.35
N ALA A 377 -1.87 13.09 -9.46
CA ALA A 377 -1.79 14.10 -8.42
C ALA A 377 -2.89 13.93 -7.38
N TRP A 378 -2.56 14.09 -6.10
CA TRP A 378 -3.51 14.00 -4.99
C TRP A 378 -4.71 14.95 -5.12
N GLN A 379 -4.53 16.11 -5.77
CA GLN A 379 -5.65 17.02 -6.08
C GLN A 379 -6.72 16.36 -6.94
N ARG A 380 -6.31 15.54 -7.92
CA ARG A 380 -7.26 14.80 -8.78
C ARG A 380 -7.97 13.71 -7.99
N THR A 381 -7.25 13.00 -7.13
CA THR A 381 -7.83 12.00 -6.23
C THR A 381 -8.86 12.61 -5.31
N ALA A 382 -8.53 13.73 -4.65
CA ALA A 382 -9.44 14.42 -3.75
C ALA A 382 -10.69 14.94 -4.49
N ARG A 383 -10.51 15.59 -5.66
CA ARG A 383 -11.64 16.10 -6.47
C ARG A 383 -12.54 14.96 -6.96
N GLY A 384 -11.97 13.85 -7.46
CA GLY A 384 -12.73 12.68 -7.89
C GLY A 384 -13.51 12.07 -6.74
N THR A 385 -12.87 11.93 -5.57
CA THR A 385 -13.50 11.41 -4.35
C THR A 385 -14.63 12.33 -3.87
N ALA A 386 -14.43 13.65 -3.87
CA ALA A 386 -15.49 14.62 -3.53
C ALA A 386 -16.67 14.54 -4.52
N GLY A 387 -16.40 14.28 -5.80
CA GLY A 387 -17.46 14.00 -6.79
C GLY A 387 -18.33 12.83 -6.38
N VAL A 388 -17.71 11.72 -5.92
CA VAL A 388 -18.45 10.55 -5.43
C VAL A 388 -19.34 10.91 -4.22
N TYR A 389 -18.87 11.75 -3.30
CA TYR A 389 -19.69 12.18 -2.16
C TYR A 389 -20.89 13.02 -2.61
N ARG A 390 -20.72 13.92 -3.59
CA ARG A 390 -21.80 14.76 -4.12
C ARG A 390 -22.90 13.95 -4.81
N GLU A 391 -22.55 12.79 -5.41
CA GLU A 391 -23.56 11.87 -5.96
C GLU A 391 -24.50 11.26 -4.89
N MET A 392 -24.14 11.35 -3.63
CA MET A 392 -24.81 10.67 -2.52
C MET A 392 -25.52 11.65 -1.57
N LEU A 393 -25.28 12.94 -1.74
CA LEU A 393 -25.85 14.03 -0.94
C LEU A 393 -27.07 14.66 -1.61
#